data_59efb17b9982fbc98793bea6b9b38f0a
#
_entry.id   59efb17b9982fbc98793bea6b9b38f0a
#
_cell.length_a   1.000
_cell.length_b   1.000
_cell.length_c   1.000
_cell.angle_alpha   90.00
_cell.angle_beta   90.00
_cell.angle_gamma   90.00
#
_symmetry.space_group_name_H-M   'P 1'
#
loop_
_entity.id
_entity.type
_entity.pdbx_description
1 polymer ?
#
loop_
_entity_poly.entity_id
_entity_poly.type
_entity_poly.pdbx_seq_one_letter_code
_entity_poly.pdbx_strand_id
1 'polypeptide(L)'
;MDDALSNQSSNARVVKRQDHEAPAVVAREGWRYHHVGIPTLAPHRGERNLPGLKVHVSGFEFSPYGIEWMRFEPDAPYPEVIKTVPHVAFEVDSLETALEGKEILVASNSPSTGVRVAMILDDGAPVR
;
A
#
# COMPACT_ATOMS: atom_id res chain seq x y z
N MET A 1 -13.57 -18.60 -16.78
CA MET A 1 -13.63 -17.95 -16.92
C MET A 1 -13.78 -17.52 -17.14
N ASP A 2 -13.43 -17.16 -16.94
CA ASP A 2 -13.55 -16.25 -17.13
C ASP A 2 -13.83 -15.64 -17.30
N ASP A 3 -13.70 -15.35 -17.27
CA ASP A 3 -13.98 -14.35 -17.36
C ASP A 3 -14.54 -13.88 -17.20
N ALA A 4 -14.63 -13.92 -16.91
CA ALA A 4 -15.10 -13.21 -16.69
C ALA A 4 -15.34 -12.62 -16.40
N LEU A 5 -14.93 -12.37 -16.04
CA LEU A 5 -15.04 -11.56 -15.76
C LEU A 5 -15.28 -10.86 -16.19
N SER A 6 -15.20 -10.71 -16.47
CA SER A 6 -15.31 -9.81 -16.89
C SER A 6 -15.86 -9.07 -17.12
N ASN A 7 -15.93 -8.58 -17.16
CA ASN A 7 -16.37 -7.66 -17.34
C ASN A 7 -16.70 -6.80 -16.92
N GLN A 8 -16.32 -6.40 -16.55
CA GLN A 8 -16.55 -5.48 -16.09
C GLN A 8 -16.35 -4.46 -16.33
N SER A 9 -16.02 -3.84 -16.06
CA SER A 9 -15.77 -2.74 -16.21
C SER A 9 -14.91 -2.38 -16.86
N SER A 10 -14.88 -1.98 -17.13
CA SER A 10 -14.24 -1.30 -17.59
C SER A 10 -13.10 -1.39 -17.96
N ASN A 11 -12.87 -1.18 -18.40
CA ASN A 11 -11.80 -0.90 -18.78
C ASN A 11 -10.81 -1.46 -18.10
N ALA A 12 -10.95 -1.60 -17.13
CA ALA A 12 -9.90 -2.04 -16.42
C ALA A 12 -9.77 -3.47 -16.45
N ARG A 13 -9.91 -4.03 -17.51
CA ARG A 13 -9.74 -5.39 -17.65
C ARG A 13 -8.34 -5.77 -17.38
N VAL A 14 -8.10 -6.56 -16.39
CA VAL A 14 -6.80 -7.07 -16.07
C VAL A 14 -6.62 -8.42 -16.71
N VAL A 15 -5.60 -8.56 -17.52
CA VAL A 15 -5.26 -9.84 -18.11
C VAL A 15 -4.53 -10.67 -17.07
N LYS A 16 -4.93 -11.93 -16.95
CA LYS A 16 -4.29 -12.83 -16.01
C LYS A 16 -2.80 -12.97 -16.36
N ARG A 17 -1.93 -12.69 -15.41
CA ARG A 17 -0.50 -12.79 -15.67
C ARG A 17 0.00 -14.21 -15.46
N GLN A 18 1.14 -14.50 -16.09
CA GLN A 18 1.84 -15.74 -15.90
C GLN A 18 2.76 -15.63 -14.68
N ASP A 19 3.21 -16.77 -14.18
CA ASP A 19 4.02 -16.80 -12.95
C ASP A 19 5.29 -15.96 -13.02
N HIS A 20 5.89 -15.84 -14.20
CA HIS A 20 7.14 -15.12 -14.36
C HIS A 20 6.96 -13.61 -14.58
N GLU A 21 5.75 -13.15 -14.71
CA GLU A 21 5.47 -11.76 -15.03
C GLU A 21 5.31 -10.92 -13.77
N ALA A 22 5.88 -9.73 -13.78
CA ALA A 22 5.66 -8.79 -12.69
C ALA A 22 4.22 -8.29 -12.68
N PRO A 23 3.74 -7.75 -11.56
CA PRO A 23 2.41 -7.13 -11.54
C PRO A 23 2.28 -6.07 -12.62
N ALA A 24 1.07 -5.92 -13.15
CA ALA A 24 0.82 -5.03 -14.30
C ALA A 24 1.28 -3.61 -14.05
N VAL A 25 1.06 -3.07 -12.85
CA VAL A 25 1.50 -1.71 -12.55
C VAL A 25 3.01 -1.55 -12.62
N VAL A 26 3.76 -2.61 -12.30
CA VAL A 26 5.22 -2.60 -12.40
C VAL A 26 5.64 -2.76 -13.85
N ALA A 27 5.11 -3.75 -14.54
CA ALA A 27 5.54 -4.08 -15.89
C ALA A 27 5.10 -3.06 -16.93
N ARG A 28 3.93 -2.43 -16.74
CA ARG A 28 3.32 -1.57 -17.75
C ARG A 28 3.31 -0.11 -17.40
N GLU A 29 3.18 0.22 -16.11
CA GLU A 29 3.04 1.60 -15.68
C GLU A 29 4.28 2.13 -14.99
N GLY A 30 5.28 1.28 -14.80
CA GLY A 30 6.56 1.71 -14.24
C GLY A 30 6.53 2.00 -12.75
N TRP A 31 5.55 1.49 -12.03
CA TRP A 31 5.54 1.63 -10.58
C TRP A 31 6.73 0.85 -9.99
N ARG A 32 7.30 1.39 -8.91
CA ARG A 32 8.47 0.77 -8.29
C ARG A 32 8.12 0.34 -6.88
N TYR A 33 8.36 -0.92 -6.58
CA TYR A 33 8.13 -1.45 -5.24
C TYR A 33 8.99 -0.68 -4.22
N HIS A 34 8.40 -0.32 -3.10
CA HIS A 34 9.09 0.38 -2.05
C HIS A 34 9.13 -0.44 -0.75
N HIS A 35 8.00 -0.90 -0.27
CA HIS A 35 7.99 -1.69 0.96
C HIS A 35 6.66 -2.42 1.11
N VAL A 36 6.63 -3.32 2.08
CA VAL A 36 5.38 -3.91 2.56
C VAL A 36 5.23 -3.56 4.04
N GLY A 37 4.08 -2.99 4.39
CA GLY A 37 3.75 -2.65 5.76
C GLY A 37 2.93 -3.76 6.37
N ILE A 38 3.36 -4.27 7.51
CA ILE A 38 2.71 -5.40 8.17
C ILE A 38 2.26 -4.97 9.56
N PRO A 39 0.94 -4.92 9.79
CA PRO A 39 0.44 -4.60 11.12
C PRO A 39 0.86 -5.67 12.13
N THR A 40 1.18 -5.24 13.35
CA THR A 40 1.57 -6.14 14.41
C THR A 40 1.00 -5.62 15.73
N LEU A 41 0.77 -6.53 16.66
CA LEU A 41 0.34 -6.16 18.00
C LEU A 41 1.52 -6.11 18.97
N ALA A 42 2.65 -6.74 18.62
CA ALA A 42 3.81 -6.79 19.47
C ALA A 42 4.89 -5.84 18.97
N PRO A 43 5.63 -5.16 19.85
CA PRO A 43 6.72 -4.31 19.42
C PRO A 43 7.85 -5.14 18.80
N HIS A 44 8.46 -4.58 17.78
CA HIS A 44 9.63 -5.17 17.13
C HIS A 44 10.85 -4.31 17.42
N ARG A 45 12.04 -4.89 17.23
CA ARG A 45 13.29 -4.21 17.54
C ARG A 45 13.44 -2.95 16.68
N GLY A 46 13.92 -1.88 17.32
CA GLY A 46 14.17 -0.63 16.63
C GLY A 46 12.94 0.22 16.38
N GLU A 47 11.86 -0.08 17.10
CA GLU A 47 10.60 0.64 16.92
C GLU A 47 10.76 2.12 17.16
N ARG A 48 10.17 2.93 16.26
CA ARG A 48 10.13 4.38 16.39
C ARG A 48 8.68 4.84 16.43
N ASN A 49 8.38 5.72 17.36
CA ASN A 49 7.07 6.36 17.40
C ASN A 49 7.03 7.48 16.36
N LEU A 50 5.96 7.54 15.58
CA LEU A 50 5.70 8.65 14.67
C LEU A 50 4.72 9.60 15.34
N PRO A 51 5.20 10.72 15.91
CA PRO A 51 4.34 11.60 16.69
C PRO A 51 3.17 12.12 15.88
N GLY A 52 2.00 12.12 16.48
CA GLY A 52 0.79 12.59 15.84
C GLY A 52 0.13 11.59 14.91
N LEU A 53 0.82 10.50 14.55
CA LEU A 53 0.26 9.49 13.67
C LEU A 53 -0.27 8.28 14.41
N LYS A 54 0.03 8.15 15.70
CA LYS A 54 -0.43 7.06 16.57
C LYS A 54 -0.05 5.69 16.03
N VAL A 55 1.16 5.59 15.50
CA VAL A 55 1.72 4.33 14.99
C VAL A 55 3.20 4.29 15.32
N HIS A 56 3.67 3.09 15.65
CA HIS A 56 5.07 2.80 15.88
C HIS A 56 5.55 1.92 14.75
N VAL A 57 6.65 2.30 14.10
CA VAL A 57 7.17 1.59 12.93
C VAL A 57 8.56 1.06 13.20
N SER A 58 8.92 -0.02 12.53
CA SER A 58 10.25 -0.62 12.68
C SER A 58 10.57 -1.52 11.50
N GLY A 59 11.85 -1.74 11.29
CA GLY A 59 12.35 -2.73 10.35
C GLY A 59 12.71 -2.21 8.97
N PHE A 60 12.09 -1.12 8.53
CA PHE A 60 12.29 -0.66 7.16
C PHE A 60 13.76 -0.44 6.82
N GLU A 61 14.51 0.20 7.72
CA GLU A 61 15.91 0.55 7.48
C GLU A 61 16.82 -0.67 7.41
N PHE A 62 16.39 -1.78 7.97
CA PHE A 62 17.24 -2.95 8.12
C PHE A 62 16.83 -4.12 7.25
N SER A 63 15.66 -4.08 6.64
CA SER A 63 15.14 -5.20 5.86
C SER A 63 15.58 -5.11 4.40
N PRO A 64 16.29 -6.13 3.90
CA PRO A 64 16.63 -6.13 2.47
C PRO A 64 15.42 -6.40 1.59
N TYR A 65 14.26 -6.68 2.18
CA TYR A 65 13.03 -6.97 1.45
C TYR A 65 12.02 -5.85 1.54
N GLY A 66 12.35 -4.76 2.25
CA GLY A 66 11.40 -3.66 2.44
C GLY A 66 10.29 -3.98 3.42
N ILE A 67 10.54 -4.81 4.42
CA ILE A 67 9.52 -5.13 5.42
C ILE A 67 9.50 -4.04 6.49
N GLU A 68 8.30 -3.48 6.72
CA GLU A 68 8.09 -2.48 7.78
C GLU A 68 6.98 -2.97 8.69
N TRP A 69 7.30 -3.13 9.98
CA TRP A 69 6.29 -3.48 10.98
C TRP A 69 5.60 -2.23 11.46
N MET A 70 4.28 -2.29 11.63
CA MET A 70 3.48 -1.14 12.04
C MET A 70 2.60 -1.55 13.23
N ARG A 71 2.86 -0.94 14.38
CA ARG A 71 2.07 -1.21 15.58
C ARG A 71 1.23 0.02 15.87
N PHE A 72 -0.05 -0.06 15.56
CA PHE A 72 -0.97 1.06 15.74
C PHE A 72 -1.44 1.14 17.18
N GLU A 73 -1.58 2.36 17.69
CA GLU A 73 -2.24 2.57 18.97
C GLU A 73 -3.73 2.25 18.79
N PRO A 74 -4.41 1.76 19.86
CA PRO A 74 -5.79 1.32 19.71
C PRO A 74 -6.74 2.39 19.18
N ASP A 75 -6.49 3.67 19.53
CA ASP A 75 -7.33 4.78 19.10
C ASP A 75 -6.82 5.48 17.84
N ALA A 76 -5.89 4.87 17.12
CA ALA A 76 -5.38 5.45 15.87
C ALA A 76 -6.54 5.62 14.89
N PRO A 77 -6.71 6.84 14.33
CA PRO A 77 -7.90 7.16 13.55
C PRO A 77 -7.79 6.76 12.09
N TYR A 78 -7.37 5.53 11.83
CA TYR A 78 -7.27 5.00 10.47
C TYR A 78 -8.38 3.99 10.23
N PRO A 79 -8.77 3.78 8.96
CA PRO A 79 -9.67 2.68 8.64
C PRO A 79 -9.15 1.37 9.20
N GLU A 80 -10.05 0.52 9.65
CA GLU A 80 -9.67 -0.73 10.32
C GLU A 80 -8.80 -1.61 9.42
N VAL A 81 -9.04 -1.61 8.11
CA VAL A 81 -8.27 -2.43 7.18
C VAL A 81 -6.78 -2.07 7.20
N ILE A 82 -6.45 -0.80 7.43
CA ILE A 82 -5.05 -0.37 7.50
C ILE A 82 -4.38 -0.95 8.75
N LYS A 83 -5.13 -1.12 9.82
CA LYS A 83 -4.60 -1.59 11.10
C LYS A 83 -4.53 -3.11 11.18
N THR A 84 -5.12 -3.82 10.24
CA THR A 84 -5.24 -5.27 10.33
C THR A 84 -4.73 -6.03 9.12
N VAL A 85 -4.65 -5.39 7.95
CA VAL A 85 -4.24 -6.05 6.71
C VAL A 85 -2.94 -5.45 6.22
N PRO A 86 -1.96 -6.26 5.83
CA PRO A 86 -0.71 -5.73 5.27
C PRO A 86 -0.98 -4.90 4.02
N HIS A 87 -0.14 -3.90 3.78
CA HIS A 87 -0.22 -3.12 2.55
C HIS A 87 1.10 -3.19 1.80
N VAL A 88 1.01 -3.19 0.47
CA VAL A 88 2.18 -3.03 -0.38
C VAL A 88 2.27 -1.56 -0.78
N ALA A 89 3.47 -1.00 -0.79
CA ALA A 89 3.69 0.39 -1.13
C ALA A 89 4.57 0.50 -2.37
N PHE A 90 4.19 1.42 -3.25
CA PHE A 90 4.92 1.69 -4.48
C PHE A 90 5.28 3.17 -4.56
N GLU A 91 6.37 3.46 -5.28
CA GLU A 91 6.67 4.80 -5.73
C GLU A 91 6.13 4.98 -7.13
N VAL A 92 5.56 6.14 -7.40
CA VAL A 92 5.02 6.46 -8.72
C VAL A 92 5.50 7.85 -9.13
N ASP A 93 5.57 8.07 -10.45
CA ASP A 93 6.00 9.38 -10.95
C ASP A 93 4.91 10.44 -10.81
N SER A 94 3.65 10.03 -10.96
CA SER A 94 2.51 10.94 -10.83
C SER A 94 1.45 10.30 -9.94
N LEU A 95 1.27 10.87 -8.76
CA LEU A 95 0.27 10.37 -7.83
C LEU A 95 -1.14 10.56 -8.41
N GLU A 96 -1.38 11.68 -9.06
CA GLU A 96 -2.67 11.97 -9.67
C GLU A 96 -3.04 10.91 -10.71
N THR A 97 -2.10 10.58 -11.58
CA THR A 97 -2.33 9.55 -12.60
C THR A 97 -2.54 8.18 -11.97
N ALA A 98 -1.74 7.87 -10.96
CA ALA A 98 -1.84 6.57 -10.28
C ALA A 98 -3.19 6.38 -9.61
N LEU A 99 -3.82 7.45 -9.17
CA LEU A 99 -5.09 7.38 -8.45
C LEU A 99 -6.33 7.38 -9.34
N GLU A 100 -6.16 7.65 -10.64
CA GLU A 100 -7.30 7.71 -11.55
C GLU A 100 -8.06 6.39 -11.57
N GLY A 101 -9.37 6.47 -11.37
CA GLY A 101 -10.24 5.30 -11.42
C GLY A 101 -10.09 4.33 -10.25
N LYS A 102 -9.33 4.69 -9.24
CA LYS A 102 -9.10 3.81 -8.09
C LYS A 102 -10.06 4.14 -6.95
N GLU A 103 -10.30 3.12 -6.13
CA GLU A 103 -11.08 3.32 -4.90
C GLU A 103 -10.14 3.89 -3.84
N ILE A 104 -10.37 5.13 -3.44
CA ILE A 104 -9.50 5.83 -2.51
C ILE A 104 -9.85 5.44 -1.09
N LEU A 105 -8.86 4.92 -0.36
CA LEU A 105 -9.03 4.57 1.05
C LEU A 105 -8.56 5.73 1.94
N VAL A 106 -7.42 6.33 1.60
CA VAL A 106 -6.92 7.51 2.30
C VAL A 106 -6.48 8.51 1.24
N ALA A 107 -7.07 9.70 1.30
CA ALA A 107 -6.77 10.75 0.34
C ALA A 107 -5.31 11.18 0.44
N SER A 108 -4.80 11.74 -0.65
CA SER A 108 -3.43 12.23 -0.74
C SER A 108 -3.09 13.13 0.44
N ASN A 109 -1.95 12.89 1.06
CA ASN A 109 -1.49 13.66 2.21
C ASN A 109 0.03 13.59 2.27
N SER A 110 0.62 14.41 3.15
CA SER A 110 2.07 14.47 3.31
C SER A 110 2.43 14.12 4.74
N PRO A 111 2.79 12.85 5.00
CA PRO A 111 3.19 12.45 6.35
C PRO A 111 4.53 13.02 6.78
N SER A 112 5.34 13.46 5.83
CA SER A 112 6.62 14.13 6.11
C SER A 112 6.94 15.06 4.95
N THR A 113 7.91 15.97 5.19
CA THR A 113 8.32 16.96 4.20
C THR A 113 8.80 16.28 2.93
N GLY A 114 8.29 16.73 1.80
CA GLY A 114 8.71 16.23 0.50
C GLY A 114 8.14 14.89 0.10
N VAL A 115 7.26 14.32 0.92
CA VAL A 115 6.65 13.02 0.65
C VAL A 115 5.13 13.19 0.55
N ARG A 116 4.55 12.70 -0.53
CA ARG A 116 3.10 12.64 -0.68
C ARG A 116 2.68 11.19 -0.84
N VAL A 117 1.65 10.80 -0.13
CA VAL A 117 1.15 9.43 -0.16
C VAL A 117 -0.37 9.44 -0.26
N ALA A 118 -0.91 8.34 -0.74
CA ALA A 118 -2.33 8.05 -0.70
C ALA A 118 -2.47 6.56 -0.54
N MET A 119 -3.66 6.10 -0.15
CA MET A 119 -3.91 4.66 -0.10
C MET A 119 -5.17 4.36 -0.90
N ILE A 120 -5.10 3.29 -1.66
CA ILE A 120 -6.23 2.78 -2.44
C ILE A 120 -6.56 1.38 -1.93
N LEU A 121 -7.72 0.90 -2.34
CA LEU A 121 -8.18 -0.43 -1.96
C LEU A 121 -8.29 -1.27 -3.22
N ASP A 122 -7.67 -2.44 -3.20
CA ASP A 122 -7.74 -3.39 -4.29
C ASP A 122 -8.21 -4.72 -3.73
N ASP A 123 -9.45 -5.08 -4.05
CA ASP A 123 -10.05 -6.33 -3.59
C ASP A 123 -9.88 -6.53 -2.08
N GLY A 124 -10.12 -5.46 -1.32
CA GLY A 124 -10.03 -5.50 0.13
C GLY A 124 -8.63 -5.34 0.70
N ALA A 125 -7.61 -5.21 -0.13
CA ALA A 125 -6.23 -5.02 0.31
C ALA A 125 -5.81 -3.56 0.14
N PRO A 126 -5.22 -2.94 1.18
CA PRO A 126 -4.74 -1.57 1.03
C PRO A 126 -3.44 -1.55 0.23
N VAL A 127 -3.33 -0.57 -0.66
CA VAL A 127 -2.13 -0.33 -1.46
C VAL A 127 -1.74 1.14 -1.27
N ARG A 128 -0.48 1.39 -0.97
CA ARG A 128 0.02 2.73 -0.67
C ARG A 128 0.86 3.32 -1.78
#